data_07bde9e397c6866151e09a5139463d41
#
_entry.id   07bde9e397c6866151e09a5139463d41
#
_cell.length_a   1.000
_cell.length_b   1.000
_cell.length_c   1.000
_cell.angle_alpha   90.00
_cell.angle_beta   90.00
_cell.angle_gamma   90.00
#
_symmetry.space_group_name_H-M   'P 1'
#
loop_
_entity.id
_entity.type
_entity.pdbx_description
1 polymer ?
#
loop_
_entity_poly.entity_id
_entity_poly.type
_entity_poly.pdbx_seq_one_letter_code
_entity_poly.pdbx_strand_id
1 'polypeptide(L)'
;QNYVEVFQKVPLLYYIGNSFLVSGVATLVQCIVTCMASYAFARLSFKGKNTIFIILLSGLMIPVQTTVIPIFIMYKKIGLMDTRLGIILPLLINPLGIFIMKQFMESIPKSYDEAAKLDGATHFSILFRIIAPMTKPAIVTVAVLAFVASWNDFYRPLIFITSPDKMTLPLGMTALSGLMRNTSISIILAGILIS
;
A
#
# COMPACT_ATOMS: atom_id res chain seq x y z
N GLN A 1 -25.17 17.68 -15.39
CA GLN A 1 -25.92 18.07 -14.18
C GLN A 1 -25.58 17.13 -13.01
N ASN A 2 -25.65 15.82 -13.15
CA ASN A 2 -25.41 14.85 -12.08
C ASN A 2 -24.01 14.97 -11.42
N TYR A 3 -22.97 15.26 -12.19
CA TYR A 3 -21.60 15.46 -11.67
C TYR A 3 -21.51 16.70 -10.76
N VAL A 4 -22.18 17.81 -11.12
CA VAL A 4 -22.18 19.03 -10.32
C VAL A 4 -22.89 18.80 -8.98
N GLU A 5 -23.99 18.05 -8.99
CA GLU A 5 -24.73 17.71 -7.77
C GLU A 5 -23.90 16.83 -6.81
N VAL A 6 -23.07 15.90 -7.32
CA VAL A 6 -22.17 15.09 -6.48
C VAL A 6 -21.20 15.99 -5.72
N PHE A 7 -20.56 16.97 -6.41
CA PHE A 7 -19.62 17.91 -5.78
C PHE A 7 -20.28 18.86 -4.78
N GLN A 8 -21.58 19.13 -4.91
CA GLN A 8 -22.30 20.01 -3.97
C GLN A 8 -22.79 19.27 -2.73
N LYS A 9 -23.08 17.97 -2.84
CA LYS A 9 -23.68 17.18 -1.74
C LYS A 9 -22.65 16.53 -0.82
N VAL A 10 -21.44 16.29 -1.31
CA VAL A 10 -20.35 15.70 -0.52
C VAL A 10 -19.02 16.40 -0.80
N PRO A 11 -18.12 16.46 0.20
CA PRO A 11 -16.81 17.06 0.04
C PRO A 11 -15.87 16.13 -0.75
N LEU A 12 -16.24 15.81 -2.01
CA LEU A 12 -15.56 14.82 -2.86
C LEU A 12 -14.07 15.12 -3.03
N LEU A 13 -13.71 16.42 -3.15
CA LEU A 13 -12.32 16.84 -3.26
C LEU A 13 -11.48 16.44 -2.03
N TYR A 14 -12.06 16.49 -0.82
CA TYR A 14 -11.39 16.01 0.39
C TYR A 14 -11.17 14.50 0.35
N TYR A 15 -12.15 13.73 -0.11
CA TYR A 15 -12.05 12.28 -0.22
C TYR A 15 -10.99 11.86 -1.24
N ILE A 16 -10.96 12.52 -2.41
CA ILE A 16 -9.92 12.32 -3.42
C ILE A 16 -8.55 12.69 -2.84
N GLY A 17 -8.42 13.85 -2.21
CA GLY A 17 -7.17 14.29 -1.58
C GLY A 17 -6.67 13.31 -0.51
N ASN A 18 -7.57 12.80 0.35
CA ASN A 18 -7.23 11.79 1.34
C ASN A 18 -6.78 10.48 0.69
N SER A 19 -7.47 10.01 -0.35
CA SER A 19 -7.08 8.81 -1.09
C SER A 19 -5.71 8.98 -1.73
N PHE A 20 -5.42 10.10 -2.39
CA PHE A 20 -4.10 10.38 -2.95
C PHE A 20 -3.01 10.42 -1.89
N LEU A 21 -3.26 11.07 -0.76
CA LEU A 21 -2.30 11.14 0.34
C LEU A 21 -2.01 9.76 0.91
N VAL A 22 -3.06 9.02 1.27
CA VAL A 22 -2.92 7.68 1.87
C VAL A 22 -2.25 6.73 0.89
N SER A 23 -2.74 6.64 -0.36
CA SER A 23 -2.20 5.72 -1.36
C SER A 23 -0.80 6.11 -1.80
N GLY A 24 -0.53 7.41 -1.97
CA GLY A 24 0.80 7.90 -2.34
C GLY A 24 1.85 7.62 -1.27
N VAL A 25 1.55 7.97 -0.02
CA VAL A 25 2.48 7.73 1.11
C VAL A 25 2.66 6.23 1.33
N ALA A 26 1.58 5.46 1.36
CA ALA A 26 1.65 4.01 1.53
C ALA A 26 2.50 3.36 0.43
N THR A 27 2.26 3.71 -0.84
CA THR A 27 3.02 3.18 -1.99
C THR A 27 4.50 3.53 -1.90
N LEU A 28 4.83 4.79 -1.60
CA LEU A 28 6.22 5.24 -1.51
C LEU A 28 6.98 4.45 -0.43
N VAL A 29 6.44 4.41 0.79
CA VAL A 29 7.08 3.71 1.91
C VAL A 29 7.13 2.21 1.65
N GLN A 30 6.05 1.63 1.13
CA GLN A 30 5.98 0.22 0.75
C GLN A 30 7.04 -0.15 -0.29
N CYS A 31 7.27 0.67 -1.33
CA CYS A 31 8.30 0.42 -2.33
C CYS A 31 9.71 0.41 -1.69
N ILE A 32 9.98 1.35 -0.79
CA ILE A 32 11.28 1.41 -0.08
C ILE A 32 11.46 0.15 0.78
N VAL A 33 10.48 -0.18 1.62
CA VAL A 33 10.52 -1.36 2.50
C VAL A 33 10.66 -2.64 1.69
N THR A 34 9.87 -2.77 0.62
CA THR A 34 9.91 -3.92 -0.29
C THR A 34 11.26 -4.06 -0.97
N CYS A 35 11.84 -2.96 -1.45
CA CYS A 35 13.15 -2.95 -2.09
C CYS A 35 14.25 -3.42 -1.12
N MET A 36 14.27 -2.90 0.09
CA MET A 36 15.23 -3.28 1.14
C MET A 36 15.07 -4.75 1.57
N ALA A 37 13.83 -5.17 1.83
CA ALA A 37 13.55 -6.56 2.21
C ALA A 37 13.92 -7.55 1.10
N SER A 38 13.55 -7.24 -0.14
CA SER A 38 13.86 -8.08 -1.29
C SER A 38 15.36 -8.20 -1.54
N TYR A 39 16.10 -7.12 -1.37
CA TYR A 39 17.56 -7.15 -1.44
C TYR A 39 18.16 -8.06 -0.37
N ALA A 40 17.69 -7.96 0.87
CA ALA A 40 18.16 -8.84 1.94
C ALA A 40 17.88 -10.31 1.61
N PHE A 41 16.69 -10.64 1.13
CA PHE A 41 16.33 -12.00 0.74
C PHE A 41 16.97 -12.46 -0.57
N ALA A 42 17.33 -11.59 -1.50
CA ALA A 42 17.98 -11.98 -2.76
C ALA A 42 19.50 -12.11 -2.60
N ARG A 43 20.15 -11.16 -1.93
CA ARG A 43 21.61 -10.94 -1.98
C ARG A 43 22.36 -11.29 -0.71
N LEU A 44 21.74 -11.12 0.47
CA LEU A 44 22.43 -11.37 1.72
C LEU A 44 22.31 -12.84 2.14
N SER A 45 23.32 -13.31 2.88
CA SER A 45 23.35 -14.62 3.53
C SER A 45 23.16 -14.41 5.04
N PHE A 46 22.11 -14.97 5.61
CA PHE A 46 21.89 -15.00 7.06
C PHE A 46 21.14 -16.26 7.48
N LYS A 47 21.30 -16.65 8.75
CA LYS A 47 20.66 -17.84 9.30
C LYS A 47 19.13 -17.68 9.29
N GLY A 48 18.43 -18.73 8.84
CA GLY A 48 16.96 -18.72 8.82
C GLY A 48 16.32 -17.96 7.66
N LYS A 49 17.08 -17.43 6.70
CA LYS A 49 16.62 -16.67 5.54
C LYS A 49 15.39 -17.28 4.86
N ASN A 50 15.47 -18.56 4.49
CA ASN A 50 14.39 -19.25 3.77
C ASN A 50 13.16 -19.45 4.67
N THR A 51 13.36 -19.77 5.93
CA THR A 51 12.26 -19.93 6.89
C THR A 51 11.52 -18.62 7.11
N ILE A 52 12.24 -17.51 7.32
CA ILE A 52 11.66 -16.17 7.48
C ILE A 52 10.89 -15.77 6.21
N PHE A 53 11.46 -16.06 5.03
CA PHE A 53 10.80 -15.76 3.77
C PHE A 53 9.50 -16.56 3.58
N ILE A 54 9.50 -17.86 3.92
CA ILE A 54 8.30 -18.69 3.88
C ILE A 54 7.23 -18.18 4.85
N ILE A 55 7.61 -17.84 6.09
CA ILE A 55 6.69 -17.26 7.08
C ILE A 55 6.09 -15.94 6.55
N LEU A 56 6.91 -15.08 5.94
CA LEU A 56 6.42 -13.83 5.33
C LEU A 56 5.41 -14.11 4.23
N LEU A 57 5.68 -15.08 3.34
CA LEU A 57 4.76 -15.45 2.27
C LEU A 57 3.48 -16.13 2.78
N SER A 58 3.55 -16.87 3.90
CA SER A 58 2.36 -17.47 4.50
C SER A 58 1.34 -16.42 4.95
N GLY A 59 1.79 -15.18 5.20
CA GLY A 59 0.91 -14.04 5.45
C GLY A 59 -0.07 -13.74 4.31
N LEU A 60 0.23 -14.13 3.05
CA LEU A 60 -0.69 -14.01 1.92
C LEU A 60 -1.93 -14.91 2.04
N MET A 61 -1.83 -15.98 2.83
CA MET A 61 -2.95 -16.91 3.05
C MET A 61 -3.94 -16.39 4.08
N ILE A 62 -3.57 -15.35 4.84
CA ILE A 62 -4.42 -14.80 5.91
C ILE A 62 -5.35 -13.73 5.30
N PRO A 63 -6.67 -13.94 5.29
CA PRO A 63 -7.61 -12.93 4.81
C PRO A 63 -7.51 -11.64 5.65
N VAL A 64 -7.51 -10.48 4.99
CA VAL A 64 -7.47 -9.17 5.66
C VAL A 64 -8.56 -9.02 6.72
N GLN A 65 -9.74 -9.58 6.45
CA GLN A 65 -10.90 -9.53 7.33
C GLN A 65 -10.64 -10.15 8.70
N THR A 66 -9.81 -11.17 8.79
CA THR A 66 -9.48 -11.84 10.08
C THR A 66 -8.51 -11.02 10.92
N THR A 67 -7.68 -10.20 10.29
CA THR A 67 -6.66 -9.39 10.97
C THR A 67 -7.19 -8.05 11.49
N VAL A 68 -8.32 -7.59 10.97
CA VAL A 68 -8.86 -6.26 11.30
C VAL A 68 -9.28 -6.13 12.75
N ILE A 69 -9.92 -7.16 13.33
CA ILE A 69 -10.37 -7.12 14.73
C ILE A 69 -9.19 -6.99 15.71
N PRO A 70 -8.13 -7.81 15.64
CA PRO A 70 -6.93 -7.62 16.46
C PRO A 70 -6.29 -6.24 16.27
N ILE A 71 -6.19 -5.75 15.03
CA ILE A 71 -5.63 -4.43 14.73
C ILE A 71 -6.49 -3.33 15.36
N PHE A 72 -7.81 -3.42 15.26
CA PHE A 72 -8.74 -2.46 15.88
C PHE A 72 -8.52 -2.35 17.39
N ILE A 73 -8.43 -3.50 18.09
CA ILE A 73 -8.20 -3.53 19.54
C ILE A 73 -6.85 -2.87 19.88
N MET A 74 -5.81 -3.17 19.11
CA MET A 74 -4.49 -2.58 19.28
C MET A 74 -4.53 -1.06 19.04
N TYR A 75 -5.14 -0.61 17.94
CA TYR A 75 -5.22 0.81 17.58
C TYR A 75 -6.01 1.63 18.59
N LYS A 76 -7.07 1.07 19.17
CA LYS A 76 -7.80 1.70 20.27
C LYS A 76 -6.92 1.94 21.49
N LYS A 77 -6.02 1.01 21.81
CA LYS A 77 -5.10 1.13 22.96
C LYS A 77 -3.99 2.17 22.73
N ILE A 78 -3.47 2.26 21.51
CA ILE A 78 -2.32 3.13 21.19
C ILE A 78 -2.72 4.47 20.54
N GLY A 79 -4.04 4.76 20.44
CA GLY A 79 -4.54 6.04 19.93
C GLY A 79 -4.39 6.24 18.42
N LEU A 80 -4.32 5.15 17.63
CA LEU A 80 -4.24 5.21 16.16
C LEU A 80 -5.61 5.15 15.45
N MET A 81 -6.70 5.00 16.22
CA MET A 81 -8.05 5.11 15.67
C MET A 81 -8.30 6.52 15.14
N ASP A 82 -9.08 6.60 14.07
CA ASP A 82 -9.44 7.85 13.40
C ASP A 82 -8.21 8.67 12.94
N THR A 83 -7.17 7.98 12.46
CA THR A 83 -5.96 8.61 11.91
C THR A 83 -5.62 8.06 10.54
N ARG A 84 -5.04 8.89 9.66
CA ARG A 84 -4.52 8.44 8.35
C ARG A 84 -3.38 7.42 8.51
N LEU A 85 -2.59 7.53 9.58
CA LEU A 85 -1.55 6.57 9.91
C LEU A 85 -2.14 5.18 10.21
N GLY A 86 -3.30 5.10 10.85
CA GLY A 86 -3.99 3.83 11.09
C GLY A 86 -4.35 3.08 9.80
N ILE A 87 -4.63 3.80 8.70
CA ILE A 87 -4.85 3.18 7.39
C ILE A 87 -3.51 2.79 6.74
N ILE A 88 -2.50 3.66 6.81
CA ILE A 88 -1.22 3.51 6.11
C ILE A 88 -0.38 2.35 6.68
N LEU A 89 -0.28 2.26 8.02
CA LEU A 89 0.62 1.30 8.68
C LEU A 89 0.43 -0.17 8.25
N PRO A 90 -0.80 -0.71 8.13
CA PRO A 90 -0.99 -2.09 7.69
C PRO A 90 -0.61 -2.34 6.23
N LEU A 91 -0.49 -1.26 5.43
CA LEU A 91 -0.15 -1.34 4.01
C LEU A 91 1.35 -1.37 3.76
N LEU A 92 2.19 -1.07 4.75
CA LEU A 92 3.64 -0.88 4.55
C LEU A 92 4.38 -2.16 4.19
N ILE A 93 3.88 -3.32 4.57
CA ILE A 93 4.49 -4.62 4.30
C ILE A 93 3.62 -5.37 3.29
N ASN A 94 4.18 -5.64 2.12
CA ASN A 94 3.53 -6.40 1.06
C ASN A 94 4.35 -7.65 0.70
N PRO A 95 3.97 -8.82 1.20
CA PRO A 95 4.69 -10.06 0.90
C PRO A 95 4.76 -10.38 -0.59
N LEU A 96 3.69 -10.11 -1.36
CA LEU A 96 3.68 -10.30 -2.81
C LEU A 96 4.68 -9.39 -3.51
N GLY A 97 4.72 -8.11 -3.13
CA GLY A 97 5.70 -7.15 -3.66
C GLY A 97 7.14 -7.60 -3.37
N ILE A 98 7.42 -8.07 -2.14
CA ILE A 98 8.74 -8.60 -1.74
C ILE A 98 9.08 -9.83 -2.59
N PHE A 99 8.14 -10.72 -2.82
CA PHE A 99 8.35 -11.90 -3.67
C PHE A 99 8.73 -11.51 -5.11
N ILE A 100 7.91 -10.65 -5.75
CA ILE A 100 8.14 -10.20 -7.14
C ILE A 100 9.51 -9.55 -7.25
N MET A 101 9.82 -8.60 -6.37
CA MET A 101 11.06 -7.84 -6.43
C MET A 101 12.29 -8.73 -6.15
N LYS A 102 12.17 -9.69 -5.21
CA LYS A 102 13.21 -10.68 -4.93
C LYS A 102 13.55 -11.51 -6.18
N GLN A 103 12.53 -12.02 -6.90
CA GLN A 103 12.73 -12.79 -8.13
C GLN A 103 13.49 -11.98 -9.20
N PHE A 104 13.09 -10.70 -9.37
CA PHE A 104 13.79 -9.78 -10.27
C PHE A 104 15.25 -9.55 -9.85
N MET A 105 15.49 -9.30 -8.57
CA MET A 105 16.86 -9.10 -8.08
C MET A 105 17.72 -10.36 -8.23
N GLU A 106 17.15 -11.56 -8.06
CA GLU A 106 17.88 -12.83 -8.24
C GLU A 106 18.30 -13.08 -9.70
N SER A 107 17.56 -12.54 -10.67
CA SER A 107 17.92 -12.66 -12.09
C SER A 107 19.15 -11.82 -12.50
N ILE A 108 19.52 -10.81 -11.70
CA ILE A 108 20.72 -9.99 -11.96
C ILE A 108 21.96 -10.77 -11.55
N PRO A 109 23.02 -10.87 -12.40
CA PRO A 109 24.26 -11.55 -12.05
C PRO A 109 24.91 -10.99 -10.78
N LYS A 110 25.43 -11.87 -9.91
CA LYS A 110 26.09 -11.49 -8.66
C LYS A 110 27.42 -10.76 -8.87
N SER A 111 28.00 -10.87 -10.06
CA SER A 111 29.24 -10.16 -10.43
C SER A 111 29.15 -8.65 -10.25
N TYR A 112 27.95 -8.05 -10.40
CA TYR A 112 27.74 -6.62 -10.10
C TYR A 112 27.94 -6.29 -8.62
N ASP A 113 27.45 -7.16 -7.74
CA ASP A 113 27.63 -6.99 -6.27
C ASP A 113 29.11 -7.19 -5.88
N GLU A 114 29.79 -8.17 -6.51
CA GLU A 114 31.17 -8.50 -6.24
C GLU A 114 32.12 -7.39 -6.70
N ALA A 115 31.96 -6.89 -7.92
CA ALA A 115 32.71 -5.76 -8.44
C ALA A 115 32.56 -4.51 -7.55
N ALA A 116 31.33 -4.17 -7.18
CA ALA A 116 31.08 -3.02 -6.33
C ALA A 116 31.69 -3.17 -4.92
N LYS A 117 31.76 -4.40 -4.38
CA LYS A 117 32.43 -4.66 -3.09
C LYS A 117 33.93 -4.49 -3.19
N LEU A 118 34.56 -4.87 -4.32
CA LEU A 118 36.00 -4.63 -4.57
C LEU A 118 36.31 -3.12 -4.59
N ASP A 119 35.35 -2.30 -5.07
CA ASP A 119 35.42 -0.84 -5.06
C ASP A 119 35.07 -0.23 -3.67
N GLY A 120 34.87 -1.05 -2.65
CA GLY A 120 34.57 -0.61 -1.28
C GLY A 120 33.12 -0.17 -1.06
N ALA A 121 32.18 -0.49 -1.95
CA ALA A 121 30.78 -0.09 -1.79
C ALA A 121 30.09 -0.84 -0.64
N THR A 122 29.32 -0.10 0.17
CA THR A 122 28.47 -0.68 1.21
C THR A 122 27.23 -1.34 0.61
N HIS A 123 26.57 -2.23 1.35
CA HIS A 123 25.32 -2.88 0.92
C HIS A 123 24.23 -1.87 0.54
N PHE A 124 24.11 -0.75 1.25
CA PHE A 124 23.17 0.33 0.91
C PHE A 124 23.53 1.01 -0.41
N SER A 125 24.83 1.25 -0.65
CA SER A 125 25.30 1.80 -1.92
C SER A 125 25.02 0.85 -3.08
N ILE A 126 25.30 -0.44 -2.92
CA ILE A 126 25.00 -1.48 -3.92
C ILE A 126 23.49 -1.51 -4.21
N LEU A 127 22.67 -1.56 -3.16
CA LEU A 127 21.20 -1.56 -3.32
C LEU A 127 20.72 -0.36 -4.11
N PHE A 128 20.98 0.87 -3.65
CA PHE A 128 20.35 2.07 -4.21
C PHE A 128 21.01 2.58 -5.49
N ARG A 129 22.31 2.34 -5.71
CA ARG A 129 23.03 2.85 -6.88
C ARG A 129 23.15 1.84 -8.01
N ILE A 130 23.03 0.54 -7.73
CA ILE A 130 23.24 -0.52 -8.73
C ILE A 130 21.97 -1.35 -8.90
N ILE A 131 21.55 -2.07 -7.86
CA ILE A 131 20.48 -3.06 -7.96
C ILE A 131 19.09 -2.40 -8.16
N ALA A 132 18.74 -1.38 -7.39
CA ALA A 132 17.44 -0.72 -7.52
C ALA A 132 17.25 -0.08 -8.90
N PRO A 133 18.23 0.63 -9.49
CA PRO A 133 18.10 1.10 -10.88
C PRO A 133 17.93 -0.02 -11.91
N MET A 134 18.59 -1.15 -11.74
CA MET A 134 18.45 -2.31 -12.63
C MET A 134 17.10 -3.01 -12.48
N THR A 135 16.46 -2.88 -11.31
CA THR A 135 15.12 -3.47 -11.02
C THR A 135 13.98 -2.49 -11.21
N LYS A 136 14.19 -1.34 -11.90
CA LYS A 136 13.12 -0.35 -12.16
C LYS A 136 11.81 -0.96 -12.66
N PRO A 137 11.78 -1.89 -13.61
CA PRO A 137 10.52 -2.49 -14.07
C PRO A 137 9.74 -3.16 -12.94
N ALA A 138 10.43 -3.89 -12.06
CA ALA A 138 9.80 -4.53 -10.90
C ALA A 138 9.32 -3.50 -9.87
N ILE A 139 10.09 -2.44 -9.63
CA ILE A 139 9.69 -1.34 -8.74
C ILE A 139 8.41 -0.69 -9.25
N VAL A 140 8.31 -0.38 -10.55
CA VAL A 140 7.11 0.20 -11.16
C VAL A 140 5.92 -0.75 -11.03
N THR A 141 6.12 -2.04 -11.30
CA THR A 141 5.06 -3.04 -11.13
C THR A 141 4.54 -3.08 -9.70
N VAL A 142 5.44 -3.15 -8.71
CA VAL A 142 5.08 -3.15 -7.29
C VAL A 142 4.40 -1.84 -6.90
N ALA A 143 4.88 -0.70 -7.39
CA ALA A 143 4.29 0.61 -7.11
C ALA A 143 2.86 0.72 -7.64
N VAL A 144 2.61 0.28 -8.86
CA VAL A 144 1.26 0.29 -9.46
C VAL A 144 0.33 -0.63 -8.67
N LEU A 145 0.76 -1.86 -8.38
CA LEU A 145 -0.06 -2.80 -7.59
C LEU A 145 -0.36 -2.27 -6.20
N ALA A 146 0.63 -1.66 -5.52
CA ALA A 146 0.48 -1.07 -4.21
C ALA A 146 -0.48 0.12 -4.21
N PHE A 147 -0.33 1.01 -5.20
CA PHE A 147 -1.18 2.18 -5.34
C PHE A 147 -2.63 1.78 -5.59
N VAL A 148 -2.88 0.90 -6.55
CA VAL A 148 -4.24 0.42 -6.90
C VAL A 148 -4.87 -0.30 -5.71
N ALA A 149 -4.12 -1.15 -5.01
CA ALA A 149 -4.63 -1.85 -3.83
C ALA A 149 -4.98 -0.89 -2.68
N SER A 150 -4.16 0.14 -2.46
CA SER A 150 -4.41 1.16 -1.44
C SER A 150 -5.55 2.12 -1.83
N TRP A 151 -5.61 2.51 -3.12
CA TRP A 151 -6.66 3.39 -3.65
C TRP A 151 -8.04 2.76 -3.51
N ASN A 152 -8.16 1.46 -3.80
CA ASN A 152 -9.42 0.71 -3.74
C ASN A 152 -9.71 0.15 -2.34
N ASP A 153 -8.86 0.43 -1.33
CA ASP A 153 -9.09 -0.09 0.02
C ASP A 153 -10.28 0.62 0.68
N PHE A 154 -11.36 -0.11 0.78
CA PHE A 154 -12.57 0.32 1.46
C PHE A 154 -12.63 -0.18 2.90
N TYR A 155 -12.10 -1.39 3.14
CA TYR A 155 -12.37 -2.14 4.35
C TYR A 155 -11.66 -1.56 5.59
N ARG A 156 -10.40 -1.18 5.46
CA ARG A 156 -9.63 -0.56 6.55
C ARG A 156 -10.15 0.82 6.92
N PRO A 157 -10.37 1.74 5.96
CA PRO A 157 -11.00 3.03 6.25
C PRO A 157 -12.38 2.89 6.93
N LEU A 158 -13.22 1.94 6.52
CA LEU A 158 -14.53 1.70 7.11
C LEU A 158 -14.47 1.41 8.61
N ILE A 159 -13.42 0.72 9.06
CA ILE A 159 -13.30 0.26 10.44
C ILE A 159 -12.49 1.23 11.29
N PHE A 160 -11.48 1.89 10.70
CA PHE A 160 -10.55 2.71 11.46
C PHE A 160 -10.86 4.20 11.43
N ILE A 161 -11.68 4.71 10.47
CA ILE A 161 -12.01 6.12 10.32
C ILE A 161 -13.46 6.37 10.75
N THR A 162 -13.64 7.37 11.59
CA THR A 162 -14.96 7.83 12.04
C THR A 162 -15.26 9.27 11.61
N SER A 163 -14.22 10.10 11.45
CA SER A 163 -14.35 11.51 11.06
C SER A 163 -14.56 11.65 9.55
N PRO A 164 -15.61 12.38 9.10
CA PRO A 164 -15.90 12.55 7.67
C PRO A 164 -14.78 13.21 6.88
N ASP A 165 -14.03 14.13 7.49
CA ASP A 165 -12.90 14.84 6.88
C ASP A 165 -11.69 13.97 6.57
N LYS A 166 -11.63 12.76 7.15
CA LYS A 166 -10.55 11.79 6.95
C LYS A 166 -10.93 10.62 6.05
N MET A 167 -12.18 10.54 5.61
CA MET A 167 -12.64 9.48 4.74
C MET A 167 -11.87 9.44 3.42
N THR A 168 -11.53 8.24 2.97
CA THR A 168 -11.01 7.99 1.62
C THR A 168 -12.14 7.96 0.60
N LEU A 169 -11.82 8.05 -0.68
CA LEU A 169 -12.81 8.09 -1.74
C LEU A 169 -13.76 6.88 -1.72
N PRO A 170 -13.29 5.61 -1.65
CA PRO A 170 -14.19 4.46 -1.58
C PRO A 170 -15.15 4.52 -0.37
N LEU A 171 -14.67 4.95 0.80
CA LEU A 171 -15.50 5.08 1.99
C LEU A 171 -16.49 6.24 1.86
N GLY A 172 -16.04 7.41 1.39
CA GLY A 172 -16.90 8.57 1.20
C GLY A 172 -18.04 8.33 0.19
N MET A 173 -17.79 7.49 -0.82
CA MET A 173 -18.81 7.11 -1.79
C MET A 173 -19.96 6.27 -1.17
N THR A 174 -19.68 5.47 -0.15
CA THR A 174 -20.77 4.76 0.55
C THR A 174 -21.60 5.68 1.44
N ALA A 175 -20.97 6.72 2.02
CA ALA A 175 -21.70 7.76 2.75
C ALA A 175 -22.68 8.51 1.80
N LEU A 176 -22.28 8.74 0.54
CA LEU A 176 -23.13 9.27 -0.51
C LEU A 176 -24.38 8.39 -0.73
N SER A 177 -24.17 7.07 -0.82
CA SER A 177 -25.27 6.10 -1.01
C SER A 177 -26.23 6.07 0.18
N GLY A 178 -25.73 6.25 1.40
CA GLY A 178 -26.55 6.29 2.63
C GLY A 178 -27.38 7.56 2.76
N LEU A 179 -26.82 8.71 2.43
CA LEU A 179 -27.53 10.01 2.43
C LEU A 179 -28.60 10.10 1.32
N MET A 180 -28.47 9.29 0.29
CA MET A 180 -29.27 9.35 -0.92
C MET A 180 -30.38 8.29 -1.01
N ARG A 181 -30.88 7.79 0.12
CA ARG A 181 -32.03 6.86 0.14
C ARG A 181 -33.25 7.35 -0.66
N ASN A 182 -33.28 8.66 -1.03
CA ASN A 182 -34.27 9.32 -1.86
C ASN A 182 -33.70 9.97 -3.14
N THR A 183 -32.47 9.64 -3.57
CA THR A 183 -31.85 10.32 -4.72
C THR A 183 -31.70 9.36 -5.91
N SER A 184 -31.76 9.94 -7.11
CA SER A 184 -31.64 9.25 -8.40
C SER A 184 -30.39 8.36 -8.48
N ILE A 185 -30.55 7.12 -8.91
CA ILE A 185 -29.48 6.15 -9.19
C ILE A 185 -28.40 6.76 -10.11
N SER A 186 -28.78 7.70 -10.97
CA SER A 186 -27.87 8.40 -11.89
C SER A 186 -26.75 9.17 -11.19
N ILE A 187 -27.00 9.70 -9.98
CA ILE A 187 -25.99 10.46 -9.21
C ILE A 187 -25.00 9.48 -8.56
N ILE A 188 -25.48 8.33 -8.09
CA ILE A 188 -24.62 7.28 -7.53
C ILE A 188 -23.69 6.74 -8.62
N LEU A 189 -24.21 6.47 -9.81
CA LEU A 189 -23.42 6.02 -10.97
C LEU A 189 -22.41 7.08 -11.41
N ALA A 190 -22.79 8.36 -11.42
CA ALA A 190 -21.84 9.45 -11.71
C ALA A 190 -20.69 9.51 -10.70
N GLY A 191 -20.99 9.29 -9.40
CA GLY A 191 -19.97 9.21 -8.37
C GLY A 191 -19.02 8.01 -8.55
N ILE A 192 -19.55 6.83 -8.86
CA ILE A 192 -18.77 5.62 -9.10
C ILE A 192 -17.85 5.78 -10.33
N LEU A 193 -18.31 6.52 -11.37
CA LEU A 193 -17.48 6.79 -12.56
C LEU A 193 -16.33 7.77 -12.30
N ILE A 194 -16.37 8.52 -11.20
CA ILE A 194 -15.30 9.44 -10.78
C ILE A 194 -14.28 8.72 -9.88
N SER A 195 -14.68 7.62 -9.21
CA SER A 195 -13.83 6.88 -8.27
C SER A 195 -12.88 5.92 -8.98
#